data_6afad64a40e9f11038c0c6d5188baa6e
#
_entry.id   6afad64a40e9f11038c0c6d5188baa6e
#
_cell.length_a   1.000
_cell.length_b   1.000
_cell.length_c   1.000
_cell.angle_alpha   90.00
_cell.angle_beta   90.00
_cell.angle_gamma   90.00
#
_symmetry.space_group_name_H-M   'P 1'
#
loop_
_entity.id
_entity.type
_entity.pdbx_description
1 polymer ?
#
loop_
_entity_poly.entity_id
_entity_poly.type
_entity_poly.pdbx_seq_one_letter_code
_entity_poly.pdbx_strand_id
1 'polypeptide(L)'
;NQILAKRMMEQTKIYNLLLSGCRNRQPANVALLEEILVKFSQMIIDFPQIKEADIDPIVADEKGALAIDARIIIDKESLLNEIKPYEHLVIRPYPAKYMEECILKDGRKVLLRPVRPEDEPLLRKLFDTFSDKTMRFRFFHIIKDISHEILASYCNIDYSREMTIVAEISEKGSRRIIGMSRLVAEPDGEKGEIAIVVGDPWQNLGLGTKLLDHIVNVGRDMGLKTIFGEILAENTKMIHLCYK
;
A
#
# COMPACT_ATOMS: atom_id res chain seq x y z
N ASN A 1 5.20 -4.31 -10.04
CA ASN A 1 4.28 -4.91 -11.00
C ASN A 1 4.53 -4.32 -12.40
N GLN A 2 3.98 -4.92 -13.46
CA GLN A 2 4.23 -4.54 -14.85
C GLN A 2 3.77 -3.10 -15.18
N ILE A 3 2.69 -2.62 -14.59
CA ILE A 3 2.21 -1.23 -14.79
C ILE A 3 3.24 -0.21 -14.30
N LEU A 4 3.85 -0.46 -13.13
CA LEU A 4 4.91 0.41 -12.61
C LEU A 4 6.18 0.32 -13.46
N ALA A 5 6.57 -0.87 -13.89
CA ALA A 5 7.72 -1.07 -14.79
C ALA A 5 7.55 -0.27 -16.09
N LYS A 6 6.36 -0.33 -16.69
CA LYS A 6 6.02 0.47 -17.87
C LYS A 6 6.14 1.97 -17.60
N ARG A 7 5.53 2.48 -16.53
CA ARG A 7 5.64 3.90 -16.15
C ARG A 7 7.07 4.36 -15.91
N MET A 8 7.90 3.53 -15.30
CA MET A 8 9.33 3.81 -15.11
C MET A 8 10.05 3.93 -16.45
N MET A 9 9.78 3.04 -17.40
CA MET A 9 10.35 3.10 -18.73
C MET A 9 9.88 4.32 -19.50
N GLU A 10 8.60 4.68 -19.46
CA GLU A 10 8.01 5.85 -20.09
C GLU A 10 8.68 7.17 -19.68
N GLN A 11 9.24 7.23 -18.47
CA GLN A 11 9.96 8.40 -17.96
C GLN A 11 11.42 8.48 -18.48
N THR A 12 11.92 7.45 -19.15
CA THR A 12 13.29 7.44 -19.67
C THR A 12 13.38 8.11 -21.04
N LYS A 13 14.51 8.77 -21.30
CA LYS A 13 14.77 9.39 -22.62
C LYS A 13 14.85 8.38 -23.77
N ILE A 14 15.18 7.14 -23.46
CA ILE A 14 15.35 6.07 -24.44
C ILE A 14 14.04 5.42 -24.86
N TYR A 15 12.95 5.56 -24.09
CA TYR A 15 11.70 4.85 -24.29
C TYR A 15 11.14 4.99 -25.72
N ASN A 16 11.08 6.22 -26.22
CA ASN A 16 10.59 6.47 -27.59
C ASN A 16 11.46 5.81 -28.67
N LEU A 17 12.76 5.71 -28.45
CA LEU A 17 13.68 5.03 -29.36
C LEU A 17 13.48 3.51 -29.34
N LEU A 18 13.18 2.95 -28.17
CA LEU A 18 12.86 1.52 -28.04
C LEU A 18 11.57 1.18 -28.78
N LEU A 19 10.56 2.06 -28.72
CA LEU A 19 9.27 1.85 -29.40
C LEU A 19 9.31 2.04 -30.90
N SER A 20 10.08 3.03 -31.40
CA SER A 20 10.10 3.39 -32.82
C SER A 20 11.23 2.74 -33.62
N GLY A 21 12.21 2.17 -32.90
CA GLY A 21 13.45 1.75 -33.49
C GLY A 21 14.39 2.95 -33.83
N CYS A 22 15.61 2.68 -34.18
CA CYS A 22 16.61 3.71 -34.48
C CYS A 22 17.60 3.23 -35.55
N ARG A 23 17.99 4.10 -36.48
CA ARG A 23 19.06 3.86 -37.48
C ARG A 23 18.93 2.52 -38.20
N ASN A 24 17.78 2.23 -38.80
CA ASN A 24 17.47 0.96 -39.50
C ASN A 24 17.38 -0.29 -38.60
N ARG A 25 17.22 -0.11 -37.29
CA ARG A 25 16.89 -1.22 -36.36
C ARG A 25 15.39 -1.23 -36.07
N GLN A 26 14.84 -2.41 -36.00
CA GLN A 26 13.43 -2.64 -35.59
C GLN A 26 13.21 -2.19 -34.14
N PRO A 27 11.95 -1.89 -33.76
CA PRO A 27 11.59 -1.63 -32.39
C PRO A 27 12.02 -2.77 -31.46
N ALA A 28 12.44 -2.45 -30.25
CA ALA A 28 12.75 -3.46 -29.24
C ALA A 28 11.48 -4.05 -28.63
N ASN A 29 11.57 -5.25 -28.09
CA ASN A 29 10.49 -5.87 -27.35
C ASN A 29 10.36 -5.23 -25.97
N VAL A 30 9.62 -4.11 -25.90
CA VAL A 30 9.43 -3.32 -24.68
C VAL A 30 8.73 -4.14 -23.57
N ALA A 31 7.77 -5.01 -23.94
CA ALA A 31 7.09 -5.86 -22.95
C ALA A 31 8.07 -6.81 -22.23
N LEU A 32 9.07 -7.32 -22.93
CA LEU A 32 10.11 -8.14 -22.32
C LEU A 32 11.00 -7.32 -21.38
N LEU A 33 11.31 -6.07 -21.72
CA LEU A 33 12.06 -5.18 -20.83
C LEU A 33 11.27 -4.85 -19.56
N GLU A 34 9.96 -4.64 -19.66
CA GLU A 34 9.07 -4.49 -18.50
C GLU A 34 9.11 -5.74 -17.60
N GLU A 35 9.09 -6.93 -18.20
CA GLU A 35 9.20 -8.21 -17.47
C GLU A 35 10.56 -8.35 -16.77
N ILE A 36 11.65 -7.94 -17.42
CA ILE A 36 12.99 -7.94 -16.81
C ILE A 36 13.03 -7.04 -15.58
N LEU A 37 12.46 -5.83 -15.64
CA LEU A 37 12.38 -4.93 -14.50
C LEU A 37 11.59 -5.54 -13.33
N VAL A 38 10.49 -6.24 -13.62
CA VAL A 38 9.72 -6.94 -12.59
C VAL A 38 10.54 -8.07 -11.97
N LYS A 39 11.23 -8.89 -12.78
CA LYS A 39 12.09 -9.98 -12.29
C LYS A 39 13.29 -9.45 -11.48
N PHE A 40 13.89 -8.35 -11.92
CA PHE A 40 14.96 -7.69 -11.18
C PHE A 40 14.47 -7.21 -9.81
N SER A 41 13.30 -6.58 -9.75
CA SER A 41 12.67 -6.18 -8.48
C SER A 41 12.41 -7.38 -7.58
N GLN A 42 11.94 -8.51 -8.13
CA GLN A 42 11.70 -9.73 -7.38
C GLN A 42 13.02 -10.31 -6.82
N MET A 43 14.09 -10.31 -7.61
CA MET A 43 15.41 -10.73 -7.15
C MET A 43 15.87 -9.94 -5.93
N ILE A 44 15.71 -8.61 -5.93
CA ILE A 44 16.07 -7.77 -4.77
C ILE A 44 15.21 -8.10 -3.55
N ILE A 45 13.94 -8.45 -3.75
CA ILE A 45 13.04 -8.86 -2.66
C ILE A 45 13.47 -10.21 -2.06
N ASP A 46 13.80 -11.19 -2.93
CA ASP A 46 14.09 -12.57 -2.53
C ASP A 46 15.49 -12.72 -1.91
N PHE A 47 16.42 -11.82 -2.25
CA PHE A 47 17.80 -11.87 -1.79
C PHE A 47 18.18 -10.61 -0.99
N PRO A 48 17.79 -10.53 0.29
CA PRO A 48 18.05 -9.37 1.15
C PRO A 48 19.54 -9.08 1.39
N GLN A 49 20.43 -10.00 1.04
CA GLN A 49 21.88 -9.84 1.12
C GLN A 49 22.45 -8.99 -0.01
N ILE A 50 21.67 -8.70 -1.05
CA ILE A 50 22.13 -7.86 -2.16
C ILE A 50 22.17 -6.40 -1.68
N LYS A 51 23.38 -5.83 -1.64
CA LYS A 51 23.64 -4.43 -1.32
C LYS A 51 23.53 -3.53 -2.55
N GLU A 52 24.06 -4.00 -3.67
CA GLU A 52 24.01 -3.33 -4.98
C GLU A 52 23.82 -4.40 -6.07
N ALA A 53 23.06 -4.04 -7.09
CA ALA A 53 22.97 -4.84 -8.30
C ALA A 53 22.91 -3.90 -9.50
N ASP A 54 23.71 -4.20 -10.51
CA ASP A 54 23.82 -3.41 -11.73
C ASP A 54 23.90 -4.35 -12.94
N ILE A 55 23.18 -4.02 -14.00
CA ILE A 55 23.17 -4.75 -15.27
C ILE A 55 23.39 -3.74 -16.39
N ASP A 56 24.61 -3.65 -16.90
CA ASP A 56 25.01 -2.68 -17.92
C ASP A 56 26.10 -3.23 -18.84
N PRO A 57 25.81 -3.36 -20.15
CA PRO A 57 24.54 -3.01 -20.81
C PRO A 57 23.55 -4.18 -20.89
N ILE A 58 22.26 -3.85 -21.03
CA ILE A 58 21.26 -4.74 -21.59
C ILE A 58 21.09 -4.43 -23.08
N VAL A 59 21.32 -5.40 -23.94
CA VAL A 59 21.05 -5.30 -25.39
C VAL A 59 19.69 -5.90 -25.67
N ALA A 60 18.84 -5.14 -26.37
CA ALA A 60 17.47 -5.60 -26.71
C ALA A 60 17.18 -5.36 -28.20
N ASP A 61 16.43 -6.28 -28.78
CA ASP A 61 15.89 -6.19 -30.14
C ASP A 61 14.41 -6.66 -30.18
N GLU A 62 13.86 -6.87 -31.36
CA GLU A 62 12.48 -7.35 -31.52
C GLU A 62 12.26 -8.79 -31.02
N LYS A 63 13.31 -9.59 -30.87
CA LYS A 63 13.24 -11.02 -30.52
C LYS A 63 13.55 -11.28 -29.06
N GLY A 64 14.38 -10.43 -28.45
CA GLY A 64 14.84 -10.70 -27.10
C GLY A 64 15.57 -9.55 -26.42
N ALA A 65 16.05 -9.85 -25.23
CA ALA A 65 16.96 -9.01 -24.48
C ALA A 65 18.03 -9.87 -23.80
N LEU A 66 19.27 -9.38 -23.76
CA LEU A 66 20.40 -10.07 -23.18
C LEU A 66 21.19 -9.10 -22.29
N ALA A 67 21.42 -9.51 -21.05
CA ALA A 67 22.40 -8.85 -20.18
C ALA A 67 23.80 -9.25 -20.63
N ILE A 68 24.63 -8.28 -20.99
CA ILE A 68 26.01 -8.52 -21.43
C ILE A 68 26.93 -8.59 -20.23
N ASP A 69 26.71 -7.73 -19.24
CA ASP A 69 27.44 -7.72 -17.99
C ASP A 69 26.49 -7.47 -16.82
N ALA A 70 26.80 -8.07 -15.66
CA ALA A 70 26.06 -7.90 -14.44
C ALA A 70 27.00 -7.93 -13.23
N ARG A 71 26.86 -6.94 -12.35
CA ARG A 71 27.59 -6.86 -11.09
C ARG A 71 26.63 -6.91 -9.92
N ILE A 72 26.88 -7.82 -8.98
CA ILE A 72 26.11 -7.95 -7.74
C ILE A 72 27.09 -7.87 -6.57
N ILE A 73 26.85 -6.94 -5.65
CA ILE A 73 27.58 -6.79 -4.39
C ILE A 73 26.72 -7.34 -3.26
N ILE A 74 27.28 -8.28 -2.52
CA ILE A 74 26.61 -8.94 -1.40
C ILE A 74 27.18 -8.39 -0.09
N ASP A 75 26.31 -8.04 0.85
CA ASP A 75 26.68 -7.72 2.20
C ASP A 75 27.01 -9.01 2.98
N LYS A 76 28.28 -9.19 3.33
CA LYS A 76 28.74 -10.39 4.04
C LYS A 76 28.23 -10.46 5.48
N GLU A 77 28.00 -9.32 6.13
CA GLU A 77 27.49 -9.27 7.51
C GLU A 77 26.03 -9.74 7.56
N SER A 78 25.27 -9.46 6.52
CA SER A 78 23.89 -9.90 6.41
C SER A 78 23.72 -11.40 6.13
N LEU A 79 24.79 -12.09 5.71
CA LEU A 79 24.78 -13.56 5.57
C LEU A 79 24.84 -14.29 6.92
N LEU A 80 25.32 -13.61 7.98
CA LEU A 80 25.48 -14.16 9.31
C LEU A 80 24.31 -13.86 10.25
N ASN A 81 23.45 -12.93 9.88
CA ASN A 81 22.33 -12.47 10.68
C ASN A 81 20.99 -12.82 10.02
N GLU A 82 20.00 -13.17 10.83
CA GLU A 82 18.64 -13.35 10.36
C GLU A 82 18.03 -11.99 10.01
N ILE A 83 17.88 -11.70 8.73
CA ILE A 83 17.26 -10.46 8.24
C ILE A 83 15.74 -10.63 8.27
N LYS A 84 15.03 -9.70 8.91
CA LYS A 84 13.58 -9.72 8.87
C LYS A 84 13.09 -9.51 7.42
N PRO A 85 12.01 -10.20 7.02
CA PRO A 85 11.46 -10.05 5.68
C PRO A 85 11.23 -8.57 5.33
N TYR A 86 11.75 -8.14 4.18
CA TYR A 86 11.58 -6.80 3.60
C TYR A 86 12.26 -5.64 4.35
N GLU A 87 13.05 -5.89 5.41
CA GLU A 87 13.71 -4.83 6.17
C GLU A 87 14.75 -4.06 5.34
N HIS A 88 15.36 -4.71 4.36
CA HIS A 88 16.35 -4.17 3.43
C HIS A 88 15.75 -3.30 2.31
N LEU A 89 14.42 -3.27 2.15
CA LEU A 89 13.77 -2.54 1.07
C LEU A 89 13.37 -1.13 1.50
N VAL A 90 13.70 -0.14 0.66
CA VAL A 90 13.23 1.24 0.81
C VAL A 90 11.71 1.34 0.61
N ILE A 91 11.17 0.56 -0.32
CA ILE A 91 9.72 0.45 -0.57
C ILE A 91 9.31 -0.99 -0.28
N ARG A 92 8.48 -1.18 0.74
CA ARG A 92 7.98 -2.51 1.09
C ARG A 92 6.92 -2.99 0.11
N PRO A 93 6.94 -4.28 -0.28
CA PRO A 93 5.89 -4.84 -1.10
C PRO A 93 4.54 -4.84 -0.37
N TYR A 94 3.45 -5.04 -1.14
CA TYR A 94 2.10 -5.12 -0.58
C TYR A 94 2.03 -6.14 0.57
N PRO A 95 1.66 -5.72 1.79
CA PRO A 95 1.74 -6.58 2.98
C PRO A 95 0.53 -7.50 3.10
N ALA A 96 0.43 -8.48 2.20
CA ALA A 96 -0.70 -9.42 2.11
C ALA A 96 -0.95 -10.22 3.41
N LYS A 97 0.03 -10.33 4.30
CA LYS A 97 -0.12 -10.99 5.61
C LYS A 97 -1.19 -10.36 6.50
N TYR A 98 -1.57 -9.11 6.22
CA TYR A 98 -2.64 -8.41 6.95
C TYR A 98 -4.01 -8.53 6.28
N MET A 99 -4.19 -9.46 5.36
CA MET A 99 -5.51 -9.78 4.83
C MET A 99 -6.24 -10.74 5.77
N GLU A 100 -7.44 -10.34 6.22
CA GLU A 100 -8.25 -11.12 7.16
C GLU A 100 -9.73 -11.04 6.81
N GLU A 101 -10.43 -12.17 6.79
CA GLU A 101 -11.88 -12.18 6.67
C GLU A 101 -12.55 -12.09 8.05
N CYS A 102 -13.53 -11.23 8.18
CA CYS A 102 -14.34 -11.13 9.38
C CYS A 102 -15.84 -11.08 9.06
N ILE A 103 -16.66 -11.35 10.07
CA ILE A 103 -18.14 -11.32 9.97
C ILE A 103 -18.67 -10.18 10.83
N LEU A 104 -19.54 -9.36 10.28
CA LEU A 104 -20.25 -8.31 11.00
C LEU A 104 -21.43 -8.88 11.78
N LYS A 105 -22.01 -8.07 12.67
CA LYS A 105 -23.18 -8.48 13.50
C LYS A 105 -24.41 -8.86 12.68
N ASP A 106 -24.53 -8.36 11.46
CA ASP A 106 -25.63 -8.66 10.54
C ASP A 106 -25.34 -9.87 9.62
N GLY A 107 -24.23 -10.58 9.85
CA GLY A 107 -23.83 -11.78 9.10
C GLY A 107 -23.06 -11.51 7.81
N ARG A 108 -22.82 -10.26 7.41
CA ARG A 108 -22.03 -9.94 6.22
C ARG A 108 -20.56 -10.28 6.42
N LYS A 109 -19.96 -10.89 5.39
CA LYS A 109 -18.53 -11.14 5.32
C LYS A 109 -17.83 -9.86 4.82
N VAL A 110 -16.74 -9.52 5.47
CA VAL A 110 -15.90 -8.35 5.17
C VAL A 110 -14.47 -8.83 5.07
N LEU A 111 -13.76 -8.39 4.04
CA LEU A 111 -12.32 -8.56 3.91
C LEU A 111 -11.63 -7.31 4.44
N LEU A 112 -10.87 -7.44 5.53
CA LEU A 112 -9.92 -6.44 5.97
C LEU A 112 -8.62 -6.66 5.20
N ARG A 113 -8.10 -5.62 4.57
CA ARG A 113 -6.85 -5.70 3.80
C ARG A 113 -6.14 -4.35 3.73
N PRO A 114 -4.83 -4.35 3.52
CA PRO A 114 -4.13 -3.10 3.20
C PRO A 114 -4.72 -2.43 1.95
N VAL A 115 -4.71 -1.11 1.96
CA VAL A 115 -5.13 -0.30 0.81
C VAL A 115 -4.18 -0.52 -0.37
N ARG A 116 -4.67 -0.29 -1.59
CA ARG A 116 -3.90 -0.35 -2.83
C ARG A 116 -4.04 0.95 -3.61
N PRO A 117 -3.08 1.30 -4.48
CA PRO A 117 -3.19 2.49 -5.33
C PRO A 117 -4.48 2.54 -6.16
N GLU A 118 -4.96 1.38 -6.64
CA GLU A 118 -6.19 1.25 -7.42
C GLU A 118 -7.49 1.40 -6.62
N ASP A 119 -7.42 1.56 -5.30
CA ASP A 119 -8.62 1.71 -4.44
C ASP A 119 -9.17 3.14 -4.41
N GLU A 120 -8.51 4.11 -5.00
CA GLU A 120 -8.95 5.51 -4.98
C GLU A 120 -10.43 5.71 -5.36
N PRO A 121 -10.95 5.10 -6.45
CA PRO A 121 -12.38 5.24 -6.78
C PRO A 121 -13.31 4.61 -5.76
N LEU A 122 -12.87 3.58 -5.03
CA LEU A 122 -13.63 2.93 -3.96
C LEU A 122 -13.62 3.76 -2.69
N LEU A 123 -12.47 4.40 -2.36
CA LEU A 123 -12.37 5.34 -1.25
C LEU A 123 -13.25 6.57 -1.50
N ARG A 124 -13.27 7.13 -2.70
CA ARG A 124 -14.18 8.23 -3.03
C ARG A 124 -15.63 7.88 -2.70
N LYS A 125 -16.08 6.69 -3.12
CA LYS A 125 -17.43 6.20 -2.80
C LYS A 125 -17.66 5.99 -1.31
N LEU A 126 -16.62 5.62 -0.53
CA LEU A 126 -16.73 5.56 0.93
C LEU A 126 -16.95 6.96 1.51
N PHE A 127 -16.16 7.93 1.08
CA PHE A 127 -16.28 9.31 1.57
C PHE A 127 -17.66 9.92 1.26
N ASP A 128 -18.25 9.58 0.10
CA ASP A 128 -19.61 10.01 -0.28
C ASP A 128 -20.70 9.50 0.69
N THR A 129 -20.38 8.52 1.54
CA THR A 129 -21.30 7.98 2.56
C THR A 129 -21.22 8.67 3.91
N PHE A 130 -20.29 9.61 4.08
CA PHE A 130 -20.08 10.29 5.36
C PHE A 130 -21.03 11.48 5.52
N SER A 131 -21.74 11.53 6.65
CA SER A 131 -22.40 12.74 7.10
C SER A 131 -21.39 13.78 7.56
N ASP A 132 -21.82 15.04 7.67
CA ASP A 132 -21.04 16.13 8.25
C ASP A 132 -20.49 15.77 9.64
N LYS A 133 -21.28 15.03 10.41
CA LYS A 133 -20.87 14.54 11.74
C LYS A 133 -19.73 13.54 11.65
N THR A 134 -19.80 12.56 10.74
CA THR A 134 -18.75 11.57 10.52
C THR A 134 -17.49 12.23 10.00
N MET A 135 -17.62 13.16 9.06
CA MET A 135 -16.52 13.99 8.57
C MET A 135 -15.83 14.75 9.71
N ARG A 136 -16.61 15.49 10.51
CA ARG A 136 -16.07 16.28 11.64
C ARG A 136 -15.37 15.38 12.66
N PHE A 137 -15.95 14.24 12.98
CA PHE A 137 -15.35 13.31 13.95
C PHE A 137 -14.04 12.69 13.46
N ARG A 138 -13.88 12.52 12.15
CA ARG A 138 -12.67 11.92 11.56
C ARG A 138 -11.59 12.95 11.24
N PHE A 139 -11.97 14.14 10.77
CA PHE A 139 -11.05 15.14 10.23
C PHE A 139 -11.00 16.44 11.07
N PHE A 140 -11.78 16.51 12.14
CA PHE A 140 -11.94 17.69 13.00
C PHE A 140 -12.58 18.91 12.30
N HIS A 141 -12.84 18.81 11.01
CA HIS A 141 -13.54 19.80 10.19
C HIS A 141 -14.36 19.11 9.10
N ILE A 142 -15.25 19.87 8.46
CA ILE A 142 -16.05 19.37 7.33
C ILE A 142 -15.28 19.63 6.04
N ILE A 143 -14.94 18.55 5.31
CA ILE A 143 -14.34 18.61 3.99
C ILE A 143 -15.47 18.51 2.97
N LYS A 144 -15.74 19.60 2.24
CA LYS A 144 -16.85 19.64 1.28
C LYS A 144 -16.50 18.97 -0.04
N ASP A 145 -15.25 19.05 -0.44
CA ASP A 145 -14.78 18.45 -1.69
C ASP A 145 -13.43 17.76 -1.43
N ILE A 146 -13.39 16.48 -1.74
CA ILE A 146 -12.19 15.67 -1.54
C ILE A 146 -11.47 15.57 -2.87
N SER A 147 -10.34 16.25 -2.95
CA SER A 147 -9.52 16.28 -4.15
C SER A 147 -8.89 14.91 -4.45
N HIS A 148 -8.48 14.72 -5.71
CA HIS A 148 -7.71 13.57 -6.14
C HIS A 148 -6.44 13.40 -5.31
N GLU A 149 -5.72 14.49 -5.01
CA GLU A 149 -4.46 14.47 -4.24
C GLU A 149 -4.67 13.90 -2.83
N ILE A 150 -5.78 14.26 -2.18
CA ILE A 150 -6.11 13.74 -0.84
C ILE A 150 -6.36 12.23 -0.93
N LEU A 151 -7.19 11.77 -1.87
CA LEU A 151 -7.47 10.34 -2.02
C LEU A 151 -6.23 9.54 -2.43
N ALA A 152 -5.43 10.09 -3.34
CA ALA A 152 -4.18 9.48 -3.76
C ALA A 152 -3.19 9.33 -2.59
N SER A 153 -3.14 10.30 -1.66
CA SER A 153 -2.30 10.20 -0.46
C SER A 153 -2.74 9.08 0.51
N TYR A 154 -4.02 8.70 0.51
CA TYR A 154 -4.50 7.56 1.29
C TYR A 154 -4.20 6.21 0.64
N CYS A 155 -4.02 6.17 -0.68
CA CYS A 155 -3.79 4.94 -1.44
C CYS A 155 -2.31 4.67 -1.71
N ASN A 156 -1.51 5.72 -1.93
CA ASN A 156 -0.08 5.60 -2.26
C ASN A 156 0.76 5.81 -1.00
N ILE A 157 0.73 4.85 -0.10
CA ILE A 157 1.41 4.91 1.19
C ILE A 157 2.70 4.09 1.19
N ASP A 158 3.63 4.50 2.03
CA ASP A 158 4.80 3.70 2.37
C ASP A 158 4.45 2.75 3.52
N TYR A 159 4.23 1.47 3.20
CA TYR A 159 3.88 0.44 4.17
C TYR A 159 4.93 0.22 5.28
N SER A 160 6.11 0.84 5.20
CA SER A 160 7.10 0.81 6.27
C SER A 160 6.78 1.77 7.41
N ARG A 161 6.07 2.85 7.11
CA ARG A 161 5.76 3.95 8.03
C ARG A 161 4.27 4.16 8.24
N GLU A 162 3.49 3.76 7.26
CA GLU A 162 2.04 3.92 7.28
C GLU A 162 1.35 2.60 6.94
N MET A 163 0.22 2.36 7.58
CA MET A 163 -0.67 1.27 7.22
C MET A 163 -2.11 1.78 7.17
N THR A 164 -2.73 1.63 6.02
CA THR A 164 -4.17 1.85 5.87
C THR A 164 -4.83 0.51 5.60
N ILE A 165 -5.69 0.06 6.49
CA ILE A 165 -6.52 -1.12 6.33
C ILE A 165 -7.90 -0.69 5.87
N VAL A 166 -8.36 -1.22 4.77
CA VAL A 166 -9.71 -1.01 4.24
C VAL A 166 -10.58 -2.23 4.52
N ALA A 167 -11.85 -1.98 4.82
CA ALA A 167 -12.86 -3.01 4.98
C ALA A 167 -13.67 -3.12 3.67
N GLU A 168 -13.45 -4.21 2.94
CA GLU A 168 -14.07 -4.45 1.63
C GLU A 168 -15.21 -5.46 1.75
N ILE A 169 -16.34 -5.15 1.11
CA ILE A 169 -17.42 -6.11 0.87
C ILE A 169 -17.58 -6.34 -0.63
N SER A 170 -18.05 -7.53 -0.98
CA SER A 170 -18.46 -7.87 -2.34
C SER A 170 -19.98 -8.05 -2.38
N GLU A 171 -20.68 -7.17 -3.09
CA GLU A 171 -22.12 -7.24 -3.28
C GLU A 171 -22.44 -7.34 -4.77
N LYS A 172 -23.12 -8.39 -5.18
CA LYS A 172 -23.54 -8.63 -6.57
C LYS A 172 -22.41 -8.47 -7.60
N GLY A 173 -21.20 -8.93 -7.24
CA GLY A 173 -20.01 -8.86 -8.11
C GLY A 173 -19.33 -7.48 -8.14
N SER A 174 -19.81 -6.50 -7.39
CA SER A 174 -19.18 -5.19 -7.23
C SER A 174 -18.46 -5.10 -5.88
N ARG A 175 -17.22 -4.61 -5.89
CA ARG A 175 -16.45 -4.34 -4.67
C ARG A 175 -16.79 -2.96 -4.11
N ARG A 176 -16.88 -2.86 -2.79
CA ARG A 176 -17.10 -1.61 -2.08
C ARG A 176 -16.30 -1.57 -0.79
N ILE A 177 -15.62 -0.46 -0.54
CA ILE A 177 -15.02 -0.16 0.75
C ILE A 177 -16.08 0.49 1.64
N ILE A 178 -16.23 -0.02 2.88
CA ILE A 178 -17.28 0.40 3.83
C ILE A 178 -16.71 1.04 5.10
N GLY A 179 -15.38 1.03 5.26
CA GLY A 179 -14.66 1.66 6.35
C GLY A 179 -13.17 1.50 6.17
N MET A 180 -12.40 2.25 6.94
CA MET A 180 -10.95 2.15 6.96
C MET A 180 -10.38 2.52 8.33
N SER A 181 -9.19 1.98 8.63
CA SER A 181 -8.31 2.45 9.70
C SER A 181 -6.95 2.80 9.12
N ARG A 182 -6.32 3.83 9.65
CA ARG A 182 -4.99 4.29 9.27
C ARG A 182 -4.10 4.36 10.50
N LEU A 183 -2.88 3.87 10.38
CA LEU A 183 -1.81 3.97 11.36
C LEU A 183 -0.65 4.70 10.70
N VAL A 184 -0.14 5.74 11.34
CA VAL A 184 1.04 6.48 10.90
C VAL A 184 2.06 6.44 12.01
N ALA A 185 3.23 5.83 11.76
CA ALA A 185 4.32 5.80 12.72
C ALA A 185 5.02 7.15 12.79
N GLU A 186 5.30 7.62 13.99
CA GLU A 186 6.15 8.80 14.21
C GLU A 186 7.58 8.55 13.74
N PRO A 187 8.35 9.60 13.45
CA PRO A 187 9.74 9.46 12.96
C PRO A 187 10.68 8.70 13.89
N ASP A 188 10.38 8.66 15.20
CA ASP A 188 11.15 7.90 16.20
C ASP A 188 10.90 6.38 16.11
N GLY A 189 9.86 5.95 15.41
CA GLY A 189 9.48 4.53 15.27
C GLY A 189 8.95 3.90 16.56
N GLU A 190 8.70 4.68 17.63
CA GLU A 190 8.21 4.17 18.91
C GLU A 190 6.71 4.33 19.08
N LYS A 191 6.15 5.36 18.49
CA LYS A 191 4.74 5.72 18.59
C LYS A 191 4.06 5.72 17.24
N GLY A 192 2.76 5.49 17.24
CA GLY A 192 1.94 5.59 16.05
C GLY A 192 0.56 6.17 16.33
N GLU A 193 0.13 7.06 15.47
CA GLU A 193 -1.20 7.64 15.49
C GLU A 193 -2.16 6.78 14.69
N ILE A 194 -3.32 6.46 15.29
CA ILE A 194 -4.40 5.77 14.58
C ILE A 194 -5.60 6.66 14.36
N ALA A 195 -6.28 6.39 13.25
CA ALA A 195 -7.57 6.99 12.96
C ALA A 195 -8.47 5.98 12.24
N ILE A 196 -9.75 5.95 12.62
CA ILE A 196 -10.73 4.98 12.11
C ILE A 196 -11.95 5.73 11.61
N VAL A 197 -12.52 5.26 10.50
CA VAL A 197 -13.81 5.74 10.02
C VAL A 197 -14.60 4.59 9.39
N VAL A 198 -15.90 4.61 9.62
CA VAL A 198 -16.86 3.66 9.04
C VAL A 198 -17.95 4.48 8.34
N GLY A 199 -18.28 4.11 7.12
CA GLY A 199 -19.37 4.72 6.36
C GLY A 199 -20.70 4.64 7.13
N ASP A 200 -21.48 5.70 7.11
CA ASP A 200 -22.69 5.84 7.94
C ASP A 200 -23.65 4.64 7.83
N PRO A 201 -23.90 4.07 6.64
CA PRO A 201 -24.79 2.90 6.49
C PRO A 201 -24.27 1.62 7.19
N TRP A 202 -22.98 1.55 7.54
CA TRP A 202 -22.34 0.35 8.13
C TRP A 202 -21.87 0.58 9.57
N GLN A 203 -22.23 1.71 10.17
CA GLN A 203 -21.96 1.95 11.57
C GLN A 203 -22.81 1.05 12.49
N ASN A 204 -22.36 0.86 13.74
CA ASN A 204 -22.99 0.04 14.78
C ASN A 204 -23.06 -1.48 14.48
N LEU A 205 -22.44 -1.95 13.39
CA LEU A 205 -22.37 -3.38 13.02
C LEU A 205 -21.13 -4.10 13.58
N GLY A 206 -20.34 -3.43 14.43
CA GLY A 206 -19.11 -3.97 15.01
C GLY A 206 -17.86 -3.76 14.16
N LEU A 207 -17.97 -3.17 12.97
CA LEU A 207 -16.83 -2.95 12.06
C LEU A 207 -15.73 -2.08 12.69
N GLY A 208 -16.10 -1.02 13.42
CA GLY A 208 -15.12 -0.16 14.11
C GLY A 208 -14.22 -0.92 15.08
N THR A 209 -14.80 -1.86 15.86
CA THR A 209 -14.02 -2.73 16.75
C THR A 209 -13.06 -3.62 15.97
N LYS A 210 -13.54 -4.24 14.90
CA LYS A 210 -12.69 -5.09 14.03
C LYS A 210 -11.52 -4.32 13.43
N LEU A 211 -11.78 -3.10 12.93
CA LEU A 211 -10.74 -2.22 12.39
C LEU A 211 -9.73 -1.79 13.47
N LEU A 212 -10.20 -1.50 14.70
CA LEU A 212 -9.33 -1.14 15.81
C LEU A 212 -8.43 -2.30 16.20
N ASP A 213 -9.00 -3.47 16.46
CA ASP A 213 -8.26 -4.66 16.86
C ASP A 213 -7.20 -5.00 15.80
N HIS A 214 -7.59 -4.97 14.52
CA HIS A 214 -6.71 -5.29 13.42
C HIS A 214 -5.54 -4.30 13.30
N ILE A 215 -5.80 -2.99 13.33
CA ILE A 215 -4.75 -1.97 13.17
C ILE A 215 -3.81 -1.91 14.39
N VAL A 216 -4.29 -2.23 15.60
CA VAL A 216 -3.46 -2.37 16.79
C VAL A 216 -2.50 -3.56 16.64
N ASN A 217 -2.96 -4.69 16.10
CA ASN A 217 -2.10 -5.84 15.82
C ASN A 217 -1.03 -5.50 14.77
N VAL A 218 -1.39 -4.76 13.72
CA VAL A 218 -0.43 -4.24 12.75
C VAL A 218 0.64 -3.38 13.43
N GLY A 219 0.24 -2.47 14.33
CA GLY A 219 1.18 -1.63 15.06
C GLY A 219 2.14 -2.42 15.96
N ARG A 220 1.67 -3.51 16.59
CA ARG A 220 2.53 -4.43 17.33
C ARG A 220 3.57 -5.10 16.42
N ASP A 221 3.14 -5.58 15.26
CA ASP A 221 4.03 -6.18 14.26
C ASP A 221 5.06 -5.18 13.70
N MET A 222 4.70 -3.89 13.65
CA MET A 222 5.63 -2.80 13.29
C MET A 222 6.60 -2.46 14.42
N GLY A 223 6.43 -3.02 15.62
CA GLY A 223 7.29 -2.79 16.78
C GLY A 223 6.98 -1.51 17.55
N LEU A 224 5.81 -0.89 17.34
CA LEU A 224 5.42 0.32 18.06
C LEU A 224 5.16 0.01 19.54
N LYS A 225 5.71 0.86 20.43
CA LYS A 225 5.53 0.76 21.89
C LYS A 225 4.21 1.39 22.35
N THR A 226 3.77 2.43 21.63
CA THR A 226 2.56 3.17 21.98
C THR A 226 1.75 3.46 20.72
N ILE A 227 0.45 3.22 20.80
CA ILE A 227 -0.52 3.61 19.78
C ILE A 227 -1.50 4.59 20.42
N PHE A 228 -1.71 5.73 19.78
CA PHE A 228 -2.61 6.77 20.25
C PHE A 228 -3.52 7.28 19.15
N GLY A 229 -4.58 7.96 19.52
CA GLY A 229 -5.47 8.63 18.58
C GLY A 229 -6.09 9.86 19.20
N GLU A 230 -6.32 10.88 18.39
CA GLU A 230 -7.03 12.07 18.81
C GLU A 230 -8.54 11.91 18.57
N ILE A 231 -9.33 12.19 19.59
CA ILE A 231 -10.78 11.99 19.54
C ILE A 231 -11.47 13.22 20.11
N LEU A 232 -12.43 13.80 19.37
CA LEU A 232 -13.28 14.84 19.91
C LEU A 232 -14.09 14.34 21.11
N ALA A 233 -14.16 15.11 22.18
CA ALA A 233 -14.88 14.74 23.41
C ALA A 233 -16.36 14.38 23.17
N GLU A 234 -16.97 14.93 22.13
CA GLU A 234 -18.33 14.65 21.69
C GLU A 234 -18.48 13.26 21.05
N ASN A 235 -17.40 12.63 20.60
CA ASN A 235 -17.40 11.32 19.96
C ASN A 235 -17.35 10.19 21.01
N THR A 236 -18.35 10.17 21.88
CA THR A 236 -18.45 9.21 22.99
C THR A 236 -18.42 7.75 22.53
N LYS A 237 -18.90 7.45 21.31
CA LYS A 237 -18.85 6.09 20.74
C LYS A 237 -17.42 5.63 20.49
N MET A 238 -16.58 6.49 19.92
CA MET A 238 -15.18 6.17 19.65
C MET A 238 -14.39 6.09 20.96
N ILE A 239 -14.63 7.01 21.90
CA ILE A 239 -14.03 6.98 23.22
C ILE A 239 -14.33 5.63 23.91
N HIS A 240 -15.61 5.20 23.92
CA HIS A 240 -16.02 3.89 24.48
C HIS A 240 -15.35 2.70 23.78
N LEU A 241 -15.11 2.81 22.48
CA LEU A 241 -14.43 1.77 21.69
C LEU A 241 -12.97 1.61 22.13
N CYS A 242 -12.28 2.70 22.43
CA CYS A 242 -10.88 2.70 22.85
C CYS A 242 -10.66 2.23 24.31
N TYR A 243 -11.68 2.27 25.14
CA TYR A 243 -11.62 1.79 26.55
C TYR A 243 -11.94 0.29 26.71
N LYS A 244 -12.22 -0.43 25.64
CA LYS A 244 -12.44 -1.89 25.64
C LYS A 244 -11.15 -2.64 25.40
#